data_35d6bfd06864d2cac29d7322557ae748
#
_entry.id   35d6bfd06864d2cac29d7322557ae748
#
_cell.length_a   1.000
_cell.length_b   1.000
_cell.length_c   1.000
_cell.angle_alpha   90.00
_cell.angle_beta   90.00
_cell.angle_gamma   90.00
#
_symmetry.space_group_name_H-M   'P 1'
#
loop_
_entity.id
_entity.type
_entity.pdbx_description
1 polymer ?
#
loop_
_entity_poly.entity_id
_entity_poly.type
_entity_poly.pdbx_seq_one_letter_code
_entity_poly.pdbx_strand_id
1 'polypeptide(L)'
;QALDQGRRREAQDLVAAIEAELADLYMANARFQVDFTSLGSDSSLASLLPDAQRLSAEGLSQVEFYATTNLGEAMKPLVKIASGGELSRFMLALKRVFSQGMTDMTLVFDEIDTGVSGRVAQAIAEKMQGIAQHHQLLCITHLAQVAASADQHLYIEKVVENDRTRTRVQALNEEGRIEAIASMMSGKVLTPASLQMAQDLRRQLQTIVPN
;
A
#
# COMPACT_ATOMS: atom_id res chain seq x y z
N GLN A 1 -28.71 12.33 -9.52
CA GLN A 1 -28.34 13.53 -8.72
C GLN A 1 -28.00 13.14 -7.28
N ALA A 2 -28.86 12.46 -6.53
CA ALA A 2 -28.57 12.08 -5.13
C ALA A 2 -27.29 11.25 -4.99
N LEU A 3 -27.04 10.28 -5.86
CA LEU A 3 -25.82 9.50 -5.87
C LEU A 3 -24.56 10.35 -6.14
N ASP A 4 -24.62 11.29 -7.10
CA ASP A 4 -23.49 12.17 -7.41
C ASP A 4 -23.16 13.10 -6.24
N GLN A 5 -24.19 13.65 -5.58
CA GLN A 5 -24.03 14.45 -4.37
C GLN A 5 -23.45 13.64 -3.21
N GLY A 6 -23.89 12.39 -3.04
CA GLY A 6 -23.34 11.47 -2.05
C GLY A 6 -21.85 11.21 -2.32
N ARG A 7 -21.48 10.85 -3.54
CA ARG A 7 -20.08 10.62 -3.95
C ARG A 7 -19.17 11.84 -3.68
N ARG A 8 -19.64 13.05 -3.96
CA ARG A 8 -18.86 14.29 -3.70
C ARG A 8 -18.67 14.56 -2.22
N ARG A 9 -19.62 14.20 -1.37
CA ARG A 9 -19.50 14.30 0.09
C ARG A 9 -18.48 13.29 0.61
N GLU A 10 -18.66 12.02 0.28
CA GLU A 10 -17.75 10.95 0.67
C GLU A 10 -16.32 11.17 0.14
N ALA A 11 -16.16 11.81 -1.02
CA ALA A 11 -14.85 12.14 -1.56
C ALA A 11 -14.05 13.08 -0.67
N GLN A 12 -14.70 14.00 0.07
CA GLN A 12 -13.99 14.90 1.00
C GLN A 12 -13.45 14.11 2.20
N ASP A 13 -14.24 13.21 2.75
CA ASP A 13 -13.83 12.35 3.86
C ASP A 13 -12.73 11.39 3.43
N LEU A 14 -12.85 10.84 2.21
CA LEU A 14 -11.83 9.99 1.60
C LEU A 14 -10.49 10.73 1.43
N VAL A 15 -10.50 11.97 0.93
CA VAL A 15 -9.30 12.78 0.77
C VAL A 15 -8.61 12.99 2.12
N ALA A 16 -9.37 13.40 3.14
CA ALA A 16 -8.83 13.62 4.48
C ALA A 16 -8.22 12.35 5.08
N ALA A 17 -8.89 11.20 4.93
CA ALA A 17 -8.41 9.92 5.42
C ALA A 17 -7.12 9.48 4.71
N ILE A 18 -7.06 9.63 3.38
CA ILE A 18 -5.85 9.25 2.60
C ILE A 18 -4.67 10.16 2.95
N GLU A 19 -4.88 11.49 3.05
CA GLU A 19 -3.79 12.41 3.41
C GLU A 19 -3.28 12.17 4.83
N ALA A 20 -4.12 11.77 5.77
CA ALA A 20 -3.71 11.36 7.10
C ALA A 20 -2.82 10.10 7.06
N GLU A 21 -3.23 9.07 6.32
CA GLU A 21 -2.43 7.85 6.13
C GLU A 21 -1.08 8.14 5.44
N LEU A 22 -1.06 9.05 4.46
CA LEU A 22 0.18 9.49 3.79
C LEU A 22 1.12 10.25 4.73
N ALA A 23 0.59 11.08 5.62
CA ALA A 23 1.39 11.79 6.62
C ALA A 23 2.11 10.81 7.55
N ASP A 24 1.42 9.75 7.99
CA ASP A 24 2.02 8.66 8.80
C ASP A 24 3.11 7.89 8.04
N LEU A 25 3.02 7.85 6.71
CA LEU A 25 4.04 7.26 5.84
C LEU A 25 5.17 8.24 5.45
N TYR A 26 5.32 9.32 6.22
CA TYR A 26 6.32 10.38 5.97
C TYR A 26 6.14 11.10 4.62
N MET A 27 4.91 11.22 4.15
CA MET A 27 4.53 11.95 2.94
C MET A 27 3.60 13.13 3.28
N ALA A 28 3.90 13.91 4.31
CA ALA A 28 3.06 15.01 4.80
C ALA A 28 2.80 16.12 3.75
N ASN A 29 3.67 16.22 2.74
CA ASN A 29 3.53 17.17 1.63
C ASN A 29 2.71 16.62 0.46
N ALA A 30 2.41 15.35 0.46
CA ALA A 30 1.56 14.74 -0.56
C ALA A 30 0.14 15.29 -0.47
N ARG A 31 -0.49 15.43 -1.63
CA ARG A 31 -1.90 15.84 -1.72
C ARG A 31 -2.65 14.86 -2.60
N PHE A 32 -3.89 14.64 -2.25
CA PHE A 32 -4.80 13.76 -2.96
C PHE A 32 -6.07 14.53 -3.34
N GLN A 33 -6.61 14.27 -4.52
CA GLN A 33 -7.83 14.91 -5.01
C GLN A 33 -8.69 13.90 -5.76
N VAL A 34 -9.98 13.98 -5.54
CA VAL A 34 -10.97 13.28 -6.34
C VAL A 34 -11.61 14.27 -7.29
N ASP A 35 -11.40 14.07 -8.59
CA ASP A 35 -11.99 14.90 -9.62
C ASP A 35 -13.27 14.27 -10.18
N PHE A 36 -14.25 15.12 -10.44
CA PHE A 36 -15.56 14.73 -10.96
C PHE A 36 -15.81 15.47 -12.27
N THR A 37 -15.50 14.83 -13.37
CA THR A 37 -15.75 15.38 -14.70
C THR A 37 -17.16 15.00 -15.15
N SER A 38 -17.99 16.02 -15.41
CA SER A 38 -19.32 15.80 -15.98
C SER A 38 -19.19 15.26 -17.40
N LEU A 39 -19.96 14.23 -17.72
CA LEU A 39 -19.99 13.69 -19.07
C LEU A 39 -20.59 14.72 -20.03
N GLY A 40 -19.80 15.21 -20.93
CA GLY A 40 -20.16 16.28 -21.90
C GLY A 40 -21.32 15.91 -22.86
N SER A 41 -21.79 16.85 -23.70
CA SER A 41 -23.05 16.79 -24.44
C SER A 41 -23.10 16.01 -25.79
N ASP A 42 -22.29 14.97 -26.04
CA ASP A 42 -22.15 14.28 -27.34
C ASP A 42 -22.85 12.92 -27.53
N SER A 43 -24.05 12.67 -27.08
CA SER A 43 -24.83 11.49 -27.48
C SER A 43 -26.14 11.86 -28.18
N SER A 44 -26.53 11.04 -29.15
CA SER A 44 -27.76 11.15 -29.91
C SER A 44 -29.06 11.11 -29.07
N LEU A 45 -28.98 10.73 -27.80
CA LEU A 45 -30.07 10.72 -26.82
C LEU A 45 -30.24 12.07 -26.09
N ALA A 46 -29.21 12.94 -26.08
CA ALA A 46 -29.29 14.24 -25.40
C ALA A 46 -30.29 15.21 -26.07
N SER A 47 -30.59 15.01 -27.34
CA SER A 47 -31.60 15.79 -28.07
C SER A 47 -33.03 15.50 -27.67
N LEU A 48 -33.28 14.42 -26.96
CA LEU A 48 -34.64 13.97 -26.59
C LEU A 48 -35.08 14.42 -25.19
N LEU A 49 -34.14 14.94 -24.37
CA LEU A 49 -34.42 15.37 -22.99
C LEU A 49 -33.90 16.78 -22.77
N PRO A 50 -34.75 17.81 -22.52
CA PRO A 50 -34.39 19.22 -22.48
C PRO A 50 -33.33 19.61 -21.44
N ASP A 51 -33.11 18.81 -20.39
CA ASP A 51 -32.11 18.99 -19.33
C ASP A 51 -31.28 17.73 -19.08
N ALA A 52 -31.07 16.94 -20.13
CA ALA A 52 -30.37 15.69 -20.00
C ALA A 52 -28.89 15.89 -19.69
N GLN A 53 -28.61 15.98 -18.41
CA GLN A 53 -27.29 15.57 -17.89
C GLN A 53 -27.08 14.12 -18.34
N ARG A 54 -25.98 13.87 -19.02
CA ARG A 54 -25.70 12.54 -19.56
C ARG A 54 -25.47 11.55 -18.44
N LEU A 55 -26.21 10.47 -18.53
CA LEU A 55 -26.03 9.28 -17.72
C LEU A 55 -25.14 8.31 -18.47
N SER A 56 -24.02 7.91 -17.86
CA SER A 56 -23.30 6.70 -18.23
C SER A 56 -23.77 5.54 -17.37
N ALA A 57 -23.23 4.33 -17.63
CA ALA A 57 -23.41 3.18 -16.74
C ALA A 57 -22.89 3.46 -15.31
N GLU A 58 -21.99 4.44 -15.17
CA GLU A 58 -21.37 4.84 -13.89
C GLU A 58 -22.04 6.06 -13.25
N GLY A 59 -23.03 6.67 -13.89
CA GLY A 59 -23.78 7.81 -13.37
C GLY A 59 -23.58 9.11 -14.13
N LEU A 60 -23.69 10.27 -13.42
CA LEU A 60 -23.63 11.61 -14.01
C LEU A 60 -22.20 12.12 -14.21
N SER A 61 -21.22 11.59 -13.51
CA SER A 61 -19.82 12.04 -13.53
C SER A 61 -18.87 10.84 -13.59
N GLN A 62 -17.79 11.04 -14.33
CA GLN A 62 -16.61 10.21 -14.28
C GLN A 62 -15.74 10.68 -13.12
N VAL A 63 -15.20 9.72 -12.35
CA VAL A 63 -14.34 9.99 -11.20
C VAL A 63 -12.90 9.63 -11.56
N GLU A 64 -11.98 10.56 -11.31
CA GLU A 64 -10.56 10.32 -11.49
C GLU A 64 -9.79 10.78 -10.24
N PHE A 65 -8.77 10.00 -9.85
CA PHE A 65 -7.91 10.30 -8.73
C PHE A 65 -6.67 11.04 -9.21
N TYR A 66 -6.38 12.16 -8.57
CA TYR A 66 -5.19 12.95 -8.78
C TYR A 66 -4.36 12.99 -7.50
N ALA A 67 -3.04 13.06 -7.67
CA ALA A 67 -2.15 13.22 -6.55
C ALA A 67 -0.90 14.00 -6.93
N THR A 68 -0.23 14.54 -5.91
CA THR A 68 1.14 15.02 -5.98
C THR A 68 1.89 14.59 -4.73
N THR A 69 3.19 14.33 -4.85
CA THR A 69 4.05 13.92 -3.74
C THR A 69 4.81 15.08 -3.14
N ASN A 70 4.91 16.20 -3.89
CA ASN A 70 5.72 17.36 -3.50
C ASN A 70 4.91 18.64 -3.50
N LEU A 71 5.22 19.54 -2.56
CA LEU A 71 4.65 20.89 -2.54
C LEU A 71 5.05 21.66 -3.78
N GLY A 72 4.08 22.32 -4.40
CA GLY A 72 4.29 23.17 -5.56
C GLY A 72 4.31 22.45 -6.92
N GLU A 73 4.26 21.12 -6.93
CA GLU A 73 4.06 20.35 -8.14
C GLU A 73 2.57 20.29 -8.56
N ALA A 74 2.34 20.25 -9.85
CA ALA A 74 0.98 20.09 -10.37
C ALA A 74 0.42 18.71 -10.02
N MET A 75 -0.86 18.67 -9.67
CA MET A 75 -1.61 17.42 -9.49
C MET A 75 -1.61 16.63 -10.80
N LYS A 76 -1.35 15.34 -10.73
CA LYS A 76 -1.35 14.43 -11.88
C LYS A 76 -2.31 13.28 -11.61
N PRO A 77 -2.94 12.71 -12.65
CA PRO A 77 -3.67 11.45 -12.50
C PRO A 77 -2.80 10.42 -11.77
N LEU A 78 -3.38 9.72 -10.80
CA LEU A 78 -2.64 8.76 -9.96
C LEU A 78 -1.88 7.73 -10.80
N VAL A 79 -2.47 7.30 -11.92
CA VAL A 79 -1.86 6.37 -12.88
C VAL A 79 -0.62 6.93 -13.60
N LYS A 80 -0.37 8.24 -13.53
CA LYS A 80 0.78 8.92 -14.15
C LYS A 80 1.87 9.31 -13.16
N ILE A 81 1.75 8.91 -11.90
CA ILE A 81 2.80 9.13 -10.89
C ILE A 81 3.95 8.16 -11.18
N ALA A 82 5.12 8.71 -11.50
CA ALA A 82 6.24 7.95 -12.06
C ALA A 82 7.18 7.31 -11.01
N SER A 83 7.07 7.67 -9.74
CA SER A 83 7.97 7.14 -8.69
C SER A 83 7.41 5.84 -8.10
N GLY A 84 8.13 4.72 -8.29
CA GLY A 84 7.71 3.40 -7.79
C GLY A 84 7.46 3.39 -6.27
N GLY A 85 8.39 3.88 -5.46
CA GLY A 85 8.27 3.89 -4.00
C GLY A 85 7.18 4.85 -3.49
N GLU A 86 7.00 6.01 -4.11
CA GLU A 86 5.93 6.96 -3.74
C GLU A 86 4.56 6.42 -4.12
N LEU A 87 4.42 5.88 -5.33
CA LEU A 87 3.18 5.26 -5.78
C LEU A 87 2.80 4.07 -4.89
N SER A 88 3.77 3.25 -4.50
CA SER A 88 3.54 2.10 -3.61
C SER A 88 3.02 2.55 -2.23
N ARG A 89 3.55 3.63 -1.66
CA ARG A 89 3.04 4.21 -0.41
C ARG A 89 1.64 4.81 -0.58
N PHE A 90 1.36 5.49 -1.71
CA PHE A 90 0.00 5.91 -2.05
C PHE A 90 -0.96 4.73 -2.12
N MET A 91 -0.56 3.64 -2.78
CA MET A 91 -1.38 2.43 -2.87
C MET A 91 -1.59 1.77 -1.50
N LEU A 92 -0.60 1.82 -0.59
CA LEU A 92 -0.78 1.35 0.78
C LEU A 92 -1.81 2.19 1.54
N ALA A 93 -1.70 3.53 1.46
CA ALA A 93 -2.66 4.45 2.09
C ALA A 93 -4.09 4.22 1.56
N LEU A 94 -4.26 4.15 0.24
CA LEU A 94 -5.54 3.82 -0.40
C LEU A 94 -6.10 2.48 0.07
N LYS A 95 -5.29 1.41 0.02
CA LYS A 95 -5.72 0.08 0.45
C LYS A 95 -6.07 0.05 1.93
N ARG A 96 -5.35 0.78 2.78
CA ARG A 96 -5.65 0.90 4.21
C ARG A 96 -7.02 1.53 4.43
N VAL A 97 -7.32 2.65 3.77
CA VAL A 97 -8.62 3.33 3.90
C VAL A 97 -9.76 2.46 3.36
N PHE A 98 -9.60 1.89 2.16
CA PHE A 98 -10.65 1.07 1.55
C PHE A 98 -10.89 -0.25 2.30
N SER A 99 -9.84 -0.84 2.90
CA SER A 99 -9.98 -2.09 3.65
C SER A 99 -10.85 -1.97 4.89
N GLN A 100 -11.00 -0.78 5.46
CA GLN A 100 -11.84 -0.57 6.64
C GLN A 100 -13.34 -0.88 6.41
N GLY A 101 -13.81 -0.82 5.17
CA GLY A 101 -15.21 -1.10 4.80
C GLY A 101 -15.44 -2.47 4.16
N MET A 102 -14.40 -3.28 4.03
CA MET A 102 -14.45 -4.58 3.35
C MET A 102 -14.06 -5.70 4.32
N THR A 103 -14.51 -6.92 4.04
CA THR A 103 -14.18 -8.13 4.81
C THR A 103 -13.51 -9.15 3.92
N ASP A 104 -12.64 -9.99 4.51
CA ASP A 104 -12.11 -11.22 3.90
C ASP A 104 -11.36 -11.01 2.57
N MET A 105 -10.60 -9.92 2.44
CA MET A 105 -9.78 -9.70 1.26
C MET A 105 -8.38 -10.32 1.40
N THR A 106 -7.81 -10.71 0.26
CA THR A 106 -6.38 -10.98 0.12
C THR A 106 -5.72 -9.81 -0.60
N LEU A 107 -4.78 -9.14 0.08
CA LEU A 107 -4.02 -8.03 -0.46
C LEU A 107 -2.59 -8.45 -0.73
N VAL A 108 -2.09 -8.17 -1.93
CA VAL A 108 -0.70 -8.44 -2.32
C VAL A 108 0.02 -7.11 -2.50
N PHE A 109 1.17 -6.98 -1.84
CA PHE A 109 2.08 -5.87 -1.97
C PHE A 109 3.41 -6.35 -2.52
N ASP A 110 3.81 -5.74 -3.63
CA ASP A 110 5.12 -5.95 -4.25
C ASP A 110 5.83 -4.61 -4.37
N GLU A 111 7.15 -4.59 -4.15
CA GLU A 111 8.01 -3.39 -4.24
C GLU A 111 7.58 -2.19 -3.38
N ILE A 112 6.81 -2.40 -2.30
CA ILE A 112 6.33 -1.30 -1.45
C ILE A 112 7.47 -0.62 -0.68
N ASP A 113 8.57 -1.29 -0.53
CA ASP A 113 9.75 -0.91 0.22
C ASP A 113 10.88 -0.33 -0.66
N THR A 114 10.64 -0.12 -1.96
CA THR A 114 11.62 0.48 -2.86
C THR A 114 11.95 1.91 -2.46
N GLY A 115 13.24 2.18 -2.23
CA GLY A 115 13.74 3.51 -1.89
C GLY A 115 13.41 3.99 -0.48
N VAL A 116 13.01 3.09 0.42
CA VAL A 116 12.69 3.43 1.82
C VAL A 116 13.66 2.76 2.79
N SER A 117 13.81 3.34 3.98
CA SER A 117 14.63 2.79 5.07
C SER A 117 14.21 3.36 6.43
N GLY A 118 14.75 2.79 7.50
CA GLY A 118 14.61 3.31 8.86
C GLY A 118 13.15 3.50 9.29
N ARG A 119 12.78 4.72 9.68
CA ARG A 119 11.45 5.03 10.24
C ARG A 119 10.32 4.83 9.24
N VAL A 120 10.56 5.06 7.95
CA VAL A 120 9.55 4.83 6.91
C VAL A 120 9.23 3.34 6.77
N ALA A 121 10.26 2.49 6.82
CA ALA A 121 10.09 1.04 6.81
C ALA A 121 9.28 0.53 8.02
N GLN A 122 9.49 1.13 9.19
CA GLN A 122 8.71 0.82 10.39
C GLN A 122 7.25 1.24 10.22
N ALA A 123 6.98 2.45 9.74
CA ALA A 123 5.62 2.93 9.50
C ALA A 123 4.87 2.05 8.49
N ILE A 124 5.53 1.60 7.43
CA ILE A 124 4.98 0.64 6.48
C ILE A 124 4.61 -0.67 7.18
N ALA A 125 5.52 -1.23 8.00
CA ALA A 125 5.27 -2.45 8.75
C ALA A 125 4.06 -2.34 9.67
N GLU A 126 3.93 -1.24 10.41
CA GLU A 126 2.80 -0.96 11.31
C GLU A 126 1.47 -0.84 10.55
N LYS A 127 1.47 -0.13 9.40
CA LYS A 127 0.26 -0.02 8.56
C LYS A 127 -0.15 -1.38 7.99
N MET A 128 0.81 -2.20 7.57
CA MET A 128 0.55 -3.56 7.08
C MET A 128 -0.02 -4.46 8.16
N GLN A 129 0.52 -4.43 9.38
CA GLN A 129 -0.04 -5.16 10.52
C GLN A 129 -1.49 -4.74 10.79
N GLY A 130 -1.78 -3.43 10.74
CA GLY A 130 -3.14 -2.96 10.92
C GLY A 130 -4.13 -3.44 9.85
N ILE A 131 -3.69 -3.66 8.61
CA ILE A 131 -4.50 -4.30 7.56
C ILE A 131 -4.65 -5.80 7.82
N ALA A 132 -3.58 -6.46 8.22
CA ALA A 132 -3.52 -7.91 8.43
C ALA A 132 -4.42 -8.41 9.59
N GLN A 133 -4.85 -7.53 10.48
CA GLN A 133 -5.83 -7.87 11.53
C GLN A 133 -7.18 -8.35 10.99
N HIS A 134 -7.57 -7.87 9.82
CA HIS A 134 -8.89 -8.13 9.23
C HIS A 134 -8.82 -8.75 7.84
N HIS A 135 -7.62 -8.86 7.27
CA HIS A 135 -7.41 -9.32 5.90
C HIS A 135 -6.18 -10.21 5.78
N GLN A 136 -6.16 -11.10 4.79
CA GLN A 136 -4.93 -11.77 4.42
C GLN A 136 -4.02 -10.79 3.68
N LEU A 137 -2.76 -10.68 4.12
CA LEU A 137 -1.79 -9.80 3.49
C LEU A 137 -0.54 -10.59 3.08
N LEU A 138 -0.18 -10.50 1.81
CA LEU A 138 1.06 -11.05 1.27
C LEU A 138 1.95 -9.89 0.86
N CYS A 139 3.20 -9.87 1.34
CA CYS A 139 4.16 -8.83 1.01
C CYS A 139 5.48 -9.44 0.55
N ILE A 140 5.99 -8.96 -0.59
CA ILE A 140 7.35 -9.23 -1.05
C ILE A 140 8.21 -8.06 -0.56
N THR A 141 9.22 -8.34 0.26
CA THR A 141 10.04 -7.32 0.91
C THR A 141 11.50 -7.73 1.04
N HIS A 142 12.37 -6.73 1.03
CA HIS A 142 13.78 -6.85 1.39
C HIS A 142 14.12 -6.12 2.70
N LEU A 143 13.12 -5.51 3.36
CA LEU A 143 13.30 -4.77 4.60
C LEU A 143 13.09 -5.64 5.83
N ALA A 144 14.07 -5.63 6.71
CA ALA A 144 14.03 -6.36 7.99
C ALA A 144 12.81 -5.97 8.85
N GLN A 145 12.40 -4.69 8.85
CA GLN A 145 11.24 -4.19 9.61
C GLN A 145 9.94 -4.83 9.14
N VAL A 146 9.72 -4.90 7.83
CA VAL A 146 8.52 -5.51 7.26
C VAL A 146 8.53 -7.02 7.48
N ALA A 147 9.68 -7.69 7.27
CA ALA A 147 9.80 -9.13 7.52
C ALA A 147 9.61 -9.49 9.01
N ALA A 148 10.11 -8.64 9.92
CA ALA A 148 9.99 -8.85 11.37
C ALA A 148 8.54 -8.70 11.86
N SER A 149 7.73 -7.87 11.21
CA SER A 149 6.33 -7.63 11.57
C SER A 149 5.37 -8.75 11.13
N ALA A 150 5.78 -9.62 10.21
CA ALA A 150 4.92 -10.65 9.63
C ALA A 150 4.60 -11.78 10.63
N ASP A 151 3.40 -12.37 10.51
CA ASP A 151 3.00 -13.58 11.27
C ASP A 151 3.69 -14.84 10.72
N GLN A 152 3.85 -14.89 9.40
CA GLN A 152 4.54 -15.97 8.69
C GLN A 152 5.63 -15.40 7.79
N HIS A 153 6.73 -16.12 7.64
CA HIS A 153 7.84 -15.74 6.77
C HIS A 153 8.13 -16.86 5.78
N LEU A 154 7.93 -16.57 4.51
CA LEU A 154 8.29 -17.42 3.38
C LEU A 154 9.63 -16.95 2.81
N TYR A 155 10.66 -17.77 2.93
CA TYR A 155 11.97 -17.48 2.37
C TYR A 155 12.02 -17.96 0.93
N ILE A 156 12.41 -17.06 0.03
CA ILE A 156 12.49 -17.33 -1.40
C ILE A 156 13.96 -17.27 -1.84
N GLU A 157 14.44 -18.36 -2.42
CA GLU A 157 15.79 -18.45 -2.93
C GLU A 157 15.82 -19.03 -4.35
N LYS A 158 16.85 -18.63 -5.12
CA LYS A 158 17.15 -19.22 -6.41
C LYS A 158 18.29 -20.23 -6.23
N VAL A 159 18.00 -21.48 -6.53
CA VAL A 159 18.98 -22.57 -6.49
C VAL A 159 19.28 -23.05 -7.91
N VAL A 160 20.54 -23.40 -8.18
CA VAL A 160 20.94 -23.99 -9.46
C VAL A 160 21.06 -25.50 -9.25
N GLU A 161 20.19 -26.25 -9.91
CA GLU A 161 20.17 -27.72 -9.90
C GLU A 161 20.16 -28.24 -11.36
N ASN A 162 21.10 -29.10 -11.70
CA ASN A 162 21.22 -29.70 -13.04
C ASN A 162 21.21 -28.63 -14.16
N ASP A 163 22.04 -27.59 -14.05
CA ASP A 163 22.17 -26.46 -14.98
C ASP A 163 20.88 -25.66 -15.22
N ARG A 164 19.91 -25.77 -14.30
CA ARG A 164 18.69 -25.00 -14.34
C ARG A 164 18.50 -24.23 -13.04
N THR A 165 18.14 -22.98 -13.17
CA THR A 165 17.74 -22.17 -12.02
C THR A 165 16.30 -22.50 -11.62
N ARG A 166 16.10 -22.84 -10.36
CA ARG A 166 14.78 -23.06 -9.76
C ARG A 166 14.56 -22.10 -8.61
N THR A 167 13.34 -21.68 -8.44
CA THR A 167 12.92 -20.93 -7.25
C THR A 167 12.42 -21.92 -6.21
N ARG A 168 13.01 -21.85 -5.03
CA ARG A 168 12.54 -22.60 -3.84
C ARG A 168 11.86 -21.64 -2.88
N VAL A 169 10.73 -22.06 -2.34
CA VAL A 169 9.99 -21.34 -1.31
C VAL A 169 9.95 -22.22 -0.06
N GLN A 170 10.34 -21.68 1.08
CA GLN A 170 10.38 -22.38 2.36
C GLN A 170 9.71 -21.54 3.44
N ALA A 171 8.76 -22.12 4.15
CA ALA A 171 8.23 -21.52 5.38
C ALA A 171 9.28 -21.65 6.49
N LEU A 172 9.65 -20.52 7.10
CA LEU A 172 10.64 -20.49 8.17
C LEU A 172 9.98 -20.71 9.54
N ASN A 173 10.66 -21.50 10.39
CA ASN A 173 10.39 -21.54 11.82
C ASN A 173 10.95 -20.29 12.50
N GLU A 174 10.73 -20.12 13.81
CA GLU A 174 11.11 -18.92 14.53
C GLU A 174 12.62 -18.64 14.49
N GLU A 175 13.46 -19.66 14.60
CA GLU A 175 14.91 -19.54 14.52
C GLU A 175 15.34 -19.08 13.11
N GLY A 176 14.85 -19.72 12.06
CA GLY A 176 15.13 -19.33 10.68
C GLY A 176 14.63 -17.93 10.33
N ARG A 177 13.52 -17.48 10.94
CA ARG A 177 13.04 -16.09 10.79
C ARG A 177 14.02 -15.08 11.36
N ILE A 178 14.54 -15.34 12.57
CA ILE A 178 15.54 -14.47 13.21
C ILE A 178 16.81 -14.41 12.38
N GLU A 179 17.28 -15.53 11.86
CA GLU A 179 18.45 -15.58 10.99
C GLU A 179 18.23 -14.81 9.68
N ALA A 180 17.07 -14.97 9.05
CA ALA A 180 16.72 -14.25 7.84
C ALA A 180 16.65 -12.73 8.08
N ILE A 181 16.01 -12.28 9.16
CA ILE A 181 15.93 -10.87 9.55
C ILE A 181 17.33 -10.32 9.86
N ALA A 182 18.17 -11.05 10.61
CA ALA A 182 19.54 -10.66 10.90
C ALA A 182 20.38 -10.51 9.62
N SER A 183 20.20 -11.43 8.66
CA SER A 183 20.84 -11.37 7.34
C SER A 183 20.42 -10.15 6.53
N MET A 184 19.13 -9.74 6.60
CA MET A 184 18.64 -8.52 5.96
C MET A 184 19.26 -7.25 6.57
N MET A 185 19.57 -7.27 7.87
CA MET A 185 20.14 -6.11 8.60
C MET A 185 21.66 -6.00 8.43
N SER A 186 22.39 -7.10 8.44
CA SER A 186 23.86 -7.12 8.54
C SER A 186 24.56 -7.83 7.37
N GLY A 187 23.80 -8.36 6.40
CA GLY A 187 24.34 -9.16 5.32
C GLY A 187 24.57 -10.62 5.71
N LYS A 188 25.39 -11.33 4.91
CA LYS A 188 25.55 -12.80 5.01
C LYS A 188 26.25 -13.31 6.28
N VAL A 189 26.98 -12.44 7.00
CA VAL A 189 27.73 -12.86 8.20
C VAL A 189 26.84 -12.63 9.42
N LEU A 190 26.33 -13.70 9.97
CA LEU A 190 25.55 -13.65 11.21
C LEU A 190 26.47 -13.60 12.41
N THR A 191 26.26 -12.63 13.29
CA THR A 191 26.96 -12.48 14.55
C THR A 191 25.96 -12.61 15.71
N PRO A 192 26.40 -12.93 16.92
CA PRO A 192 25.51 -12.92 18.09
C PRO A 192 24.79 -11.57 18.27
N ALA A 193 25.48 -10.47 17.96
CA ALA A 193 24.88 -9.13 18.03
C ALA A 193 23.78 -8.92 16.98
N SER A 194 23.98 -9.37 15.73
CA SER A 194 22.96 -9.22 14.68
C SER A 194 21.72 -10.10 14.95
N LEU A 195 21.93 -11.28 15.49
CA LEU A 195 20.82 -12.17 15.92
C LEU A 195 20.03 -11.54 17.07
N GLN A 196 20.70 -10.96 18.06
CA GLN A 196 20.04 -10.26 19.16
C GLN A 196 19.24 -9.05 18.67
N MET A 197 19.80 -8.24 17.75
CA MET A 197 19.09 -7.11 17.15
C MET A 197 17.84 -7.56 16.37
N ALA A 198 17.93 -8.67 15.65
CA ALA A 198 16.78 -9.21 14.92
C ALA A 198 15.66 -9.69 15.88
N GLN A 199 16.03 -10.34 16.99
CA GLN A 199 15.09 -10.73 18.05
C GLN A 199 14.39 -9.52 18.66
N ASP A 200 15.15 -8.48 18.98
CA ASP A 200 14.63 -7.28 19.61
C ASP A 200 13.69 -6.51 18.65
N LEU A 201 14.08 -6.39 17.37
CA LEU A 201 13.24 -5.79 16.34
C LEU A 201 11.90 -6.55 16.18
N ARG A 202 11.96 -7.88 16.13
CA ARG A 202 10.76 -8.71 16.03
C ARG A 202 9.86 -8.55 17.25
N ARG A 203 10.41 -8.58 18.45
CA ARG A 203 9.67 -8.38 19.70
C ARG A 203 8.99 -7.00 19.73
N GLN A 204 9.72 -5.95 19.35
CA GLN A 204 9.19 -4.59 19.29
C GLN A 204 7.97 -4.51 18.37
N LEU A 205 8.06 -5.07 17.17
CA LEU A 205 6.98 -4.98 16.18
C LEU A 205 5.79 -5.89 16.50
N GLN A 206 5.97 -6.99 17.19
CA GLN A 206 4.85 -7.84 17.67
C GLN A 206 4.05 -7.21 18.81
N THR A 207 4.64 -6.28 19.57
CA THR A 207 4.00 -5.64 20.74
C THR A 207 3.12 -4.45 20.32
N ILE A 208 3.24 -3.95 19.09
CA ILE A 208 2.52 -2.76 18.61
C ILE A 208 1.05 -3.04 18.34
N VAL A 209 0.69 -4.30 18.14
CA VAL A 209 -0.71 -4.72 17.94
C VAL A 209 -1.16 -5.51 19.17
N PRO A 210 -1.98 -4.95 20.07
CA PRO A 210 -2.60 -5.74 21.13
C PRO A 210 -3.58 -6.74 20.51
N ASN A 211 -3.49 -7.99 20.99
CA ASN A 211 -4.45 -9.08 20.70
C ASN A 211 -5.90 -8.64 20.97
#